data_6ff34dacb4bc35c48d7c0b3ccd8d8727
#
_entry.id   6ff34dacb4bc35c48d7c0b3ccd8d8727
#
_cell.length_a   1.000
_cell.length_b   1.000
_cell.length_c   1.000
_cell.angle_alpha   90.00
_cell.angle_beta   90.00
_cell.angle_gamma   90.00
#
_symmetry.space_group_name_H-M   'P 1'
#
loop_
_entity.id
_entity.type
_entity.pdbx_description
1 polymer ?
#
loop_
_entity_poly.entity_id
_entity_poly.type
_entity_poly.pdbx_seq_one_letter_code
_entity_poly.pdbx_strand_id
1 'polypeptide(L)'
;YSQMEPMLAALDKIGYNSLEAWGGATFDTCLRFLDEDPWERLDKLKARLKTPIQMLLRGQNLLGYNHYSDDVVKKFVEKASEHGMGVFRIFDALNDVRNLKTAINAALGCKEKPHVQGCLVYTLSPYHTNEVFVDLSKKLQEMGCHSVCIKDMSGLLKPYVAEDLVKKLKAALDIPIQLHTHYTSGFGSMTYLKAIEAGVDTVDCALSPFALDTSQPCTETMVAALEGTPYDTGLDRQAMTPIAKHFLQVKQDLIKEFNLKGYFDVNPNVIDFQIPGGMLSNLAN
;
A
#
# COMPACT_ATOMS: atom_id res chain seq x y z
N TYR A 1 -14.55 -4.79 12.00
CA TYR A 1 -14.36 -6.15 11.45
C TYR A 1 -15.65 -6.72 10.88
N SER A 2 -16.75 -6.65 11.58
CA SER A 2 -18.05 -7.24 11.20
C SER A 2 -18.54 -6.87 9.80
N GLN A 3 -18.27 -5.66 9.34
CA GLN A 3 -18.62 -5.19 7.98
C GLN A 3 -17.73 -5.80 6.88
N MET A 4 -16.53 -6.25 7.21
CA MET A 4 -15.59 -6.89 6.27
C MET A 4 -15.79 -8.40 6.20
N GLU A 5 -16.08 -9.03 7.32
CA GLU A 5 -16.14 -10.48 7.49
C GLU A 5 -16.98 -11.20 6.42
N PRO A 6 -18.19 -10.73 6.03
CA PRO A 6 -19.01 -11.41 5.04
C PRO A 6 -18.34 -11.56 3.66
N MET A 7 -17.38 -10.69 3.34
CA MET A 7 -16.72 -10.67 2.02
C MET A 7 -15.31 -11.27 2.02
N LEU A 8 -14.74 -11.60 3.18
CA LEU A 8 -13.36 -12.11 3.25
C LEU A 8 -13.16 -13.37 2.40
N ALA A 9 -14.07 -14.31 2.44
CA ALA A 9 -13.98 -15.54 1.66
C ALA A 9 -14.10 -15.29 0.12
N ALA A 10 -14.82 -14.25 -0.28
CA ALA A 10 -14.91 -13.85 -1.68
C ALA A 10 -13.65 -13.13 -2.11
N LEU A 11 -13.14 -12.20 -1.28
CA LEU A 11 -11.87 -11.50 -1.51
C LEU A 11 -10.70 -12.47 -1.66
N ASP A 12 -10.63 -13.51 -0.81
CA ASP A 12 -9.57 -14.52 -0.84
C ASP A 12 -9.53 -15.32 -2.14
N LYS A 13 -10.67 -15.43 -2.84
CA LYS A 13 -10.79 -16.18 -4.10
C LYS A 13 -10.47 -15.37 -5.35
N ILE A 14 -10.38 -14.05 -5.25
CA ILE A 14 -10.11 -13.21 -6.42
C ILE A 14 -8.73 -13.49 -7.02
N GLY A 15 -7.74 -13.84 -6.18
CA GLY A 15 -6.38 -14.11 -6.63
C GLY A 15 -5.43 -12.91 -6.55
N TYR A 16 -5.72 -11.96 -5.66
CA TYR A 16 -4.81 -10.86 -5.37
C TYR A 16 -3.45 -11.36 -4.87
N ASN A 17 -2.38 -10.65 -5.22
CA ASN A 17 -1.04 -10.93 -4.73
C ASN A 17 -0.93 -10.80 -3.19
N SER A 18 -1.56 -9.77 -2.65
CA SER A 18 -1.68 -9.52 -1.21
C SER A 18 -2.87 -8.60 -0.93
N LEU A 19 -3.30 -8.57 0.34
CA LEU A 19 -4.33 -7.65 0.84
C LEU A 19 -3.72 -6.77 1.93
N GLU A 20 -3.56 -5.46 1.67
CA GLU A 20 -3.17 -4.51 2.71
C GLU A 20 -4.38 -4.25 3.61
N ALA A 21 -4.45 -4.96 4.73
CA ALA A 21 -5.62 -5.01 5.59
C ALA A 21 -5.31 -4.68 7.07
N TRP A 22 -4.05 -4.39 7.38
CA TRP A 22 -3.61 -4.08 8.74
C TRP A 22 -2.44 -3.08 8.72
N GLY A 23 -2.16 -2.41 9.83
CA GLY A 23 -1.08 -1.43 9.92
C GLY A 23 -1.45 -0.25 10.82
N GLY A 24 -0.74 0.88 10.66
CA GLY A 24 -0.83 2.02 11.56
C GLY A 24 -2.23 2.56 11.78
N ALA A 25 -2.93 2.90 10.71
CA ALA A 25 -4.29 3.45 10.79
C ALA A 25 -5.28 2.44 11.39
N THR A 26 -5.17 1.16 11.03
CA THR A 26 -6.02 0.10 11.59
C THR A 26 -5.75 -0.10 13.08
N PHE A 27 -4.48 -0.15 13.48
CA PHE A 27 -4.07 -0.34 14.86
C PHE A 27 -4.58 0.81 15.75
N ASP A 28 -4.35 2.06 15.33
CA ASP A 28 -4.84 3.25 16.00
C ASP A 28 -6.37 3.27 16.10
N THR A 29 -7.06 2.94 15.01
CA THR A 29 -8.53 2.92 14.98
C THR A 29 -9.10 1.88 15.94
N CYS A 30 -8.53 0.68 16.00
CA CYS A 30 -8.94 -0.37 16.94
C CYS A 30 -8.85 0.14 18.38
N LEU A 31 -7.72 0.75 18.76
CA LEU A 31 -7.50 1.18 20.14
C LEU A 31 -8.27 2.46 20.52
N ARG A 32 -8.35 3.44 19.61
CA ARG A 32 -8.89 4.78 19.93
C ARG A 32 -10.38 4.91 19.75
N PHE A 33 -10.97 4.17 18.81
CA PHE A 33 -12.35 4.40 18.37
C PHE A 33 -13.25 3.18 18.49
N LEU A 34 -12.68 1.95 18.44
CA LEU A 34 -13.48 0.74 18.38
C LEU A 34 -13.42 -0.10 19.65
N ASP A 35 -12.53 0.21 20.58
CA ASP A 35 -12.25 -0.61 21.78
C ASP A 35 -12.01 -2.09 21.41
N GLU A 36 -11.26 -2.29 20.30
CA GLU A 36 -10.89 -3.61 19.77
C GLU A 36 -9.41 -3.88 19.98
N ASP A 37 -9.05 -5.14 20.26
CA ASP A 37 -7.67 -5.60 20.20
C ASP A 37 -7.22 -5.72 18.74
N PRO A 38 -6.21 -4.93 18.28
CA PRO A 38 -5.74 -5.00 16.90
C PRO A 38 -5.09 -6.34 16.55
N TRP A 39 -4.51 -7.07 17.51
CA TRP A 39 -3.93 -8.39 17.30
C TRP A 39 -5.00 -9.44 17.07
N GLU A 40 -6.06 -9.44 17.88
CA GLU A 40 -7.23 -10.30 17.65
C GLU A 40 -7.86 -10.05 16.28
N ARG A 41 -7.90 -8.79 15.82
CA ARG A 41 -8.36 -8.46 14.46
C ARG A 41 -7.47 -9.13 13.40
N LEU A 42 -6.15 -9.10 13.56
CA LEU A 42 -5.22 -9.76 12.65
C LEU A 42 -5.43 -11.27 12.63
N ASP A 43 -5.58 -11.90 13.79
CA ASP A 43 -5.89 -13.33 13.91
C ASP A 43 -7.18 -13.71 13.19
N LYS A 44 -8.25 -12.91 13.37
CA LYS A 44 -9.53 -13.11 12.69
C LYS A 44 -9.40 -13.00 11.16
N LEU A 45 -8.60 -12.07 10.66
CA LEU A 45 -8.30 -11.95 9.23
C LEU A 45 -7.51 -13.15 8.73
N LYS A 46 -6.45 -13.54 9.45
CA LYS A 46 -5.60 -14.67 9.09
C LYS A 46 -6.36 -15.99 9.06
N ALA A 47 -7.30 -16.20 9.98
CA ALA A 47 -8.14 -17.39 10.02
C ALA A 47 -9.07 -17.53 8.80
N ARG A 48 -9.35 -16.43 8.08
CA ARG A 48 -10.28 -16.38 6.93
C ARG A 48 -9.58 -16.21 5.57
N LEU A 49 -8.33 -15.73 5.55
CA LEU A 49 -7.58 -15.39 4.34
C LEU A 49 -6.38 -16.32 4.17
N LYS A 50 -6.26 -16.90 2.99
CA LYS A 50 -5.05 -17.57 2.50
C LYS A 50 -4.14 -16.57 1.78
N THR A 51 -4.75 -15.60 1.09
CA THR A 51 -4.05 -14.47 0.48
C THR A 51 -3.19 -13.77 1.53
N PRO A 52 -1.90 -13.49 1.24
CA PRO A 52 -1.02 -12.85 2.19
C PRO A 52 -1.58 -11.51 2.68
N ILE A 53 -1.62 -11.33 4.00
CA ILE A 53 -1.99 -10.05 4.61
C ILE A 53 -0.75 -9.16 4.61
N GLN A 54 -0.92 -7.94 4.11
CA GLN A 54 0.12 -6.93 4.04
C GLN A 54 -0.12 -5.83 5.05
N MET A 55 0.98 -5.29 5.61
CA MET A 55 0.96 -4.10 6.43
C MET A 55 1.96 -3.05 5.97
N LEU A 56 1.62 -1.79 6.23
CA LEU A 56 2.56 -0.68 6.15
C LEU A 56 3.28 -0.51 7.48
N LEU A 57 4.61 -0.52 7.47
CA LEU A 57 5.47 -0.35 8.64
C LEU A 57 6.41 0.85 8.45
N ARG A 58 6.35 1.81 9.37
CA ARG A 58 7.14 3.05 9.30
C ARG A 58 8.55 2.87 9.90
N GLY A 59 9.28 1.84 9.44
CA GLY A 59 10.65 1.59 9.91
C GLY A 59 10.77 1.67 11.43
N GLN A 60 11.68 2.49 11.93
CA GLN A 60 11.94 2.68 13.37
C GLN A 60 10.75 3.30 14.14
N ASN A 61 9.80 3.91 13.44
CA ASN A 61 8.60 4.50 14.03
C ASN A 61 7.43 3.51 14.16
N LEU A 62 7.58 2.28 13.68
CA LEU A 62 6.52 1.24 13.69
C LEU A 62 5.21 1.76 13.08
N LEU A 63 4.22 1.99 13.91
CA LEU A 63 2.89 2.48 13.54
C LEU A 63 2.68 3.97 13.92
N GLY A 64 3.64 4.54 14.64
CA GLY A 64 3.56 5.89 15.21
C GLY A 64 4.39 6.94 14.46
N TYR A 65 4.69 8.03 15.17
CA TYR A 65 5.45 9.18 14.67
C TYR A 65 6.73 9.44 15.45
N ASN A 66 7.01 8.66 16.52
CA ASN A 66 8.22 8.72 17.29
C ASN A 66 9.08 7.49 17.04
N HIS A 67 10.39 7.61 17.15
CA HIS A 67 11.30 6.47 17.08
C HIS A 67 11.17 5.60 18.33
N TYR A 68 11.10 4.30 18.11
CA TYR A 68 11.15 3.29 19.16
C TYR A 68 12.55 2.68 19.23
N SER A 69 12.91 2.10 20.38
CA SER A 69 14.16 1.36 20.54
C SER A 69 14.16 0.08 19.68
N ASP A 70 15.34 -0.41 19.33
CA ASP A 70 15.52 -1.56 18.44
C ASP A 70 14.84 -2.83 18.96
N ASP A 71 14.83 -3.05 20.27
CA ASP A 71 14.19 -4.19 20.91
C ASP A 71 12.66 -4.15 20.76
N VAL A 72 12.06 -2.96 20.88
CA VAL A 72 10.62 -2.76 20.65
C VAL A 72 10.28 -3.02 19.17
N VAL A 73 11.10 -2.48 18.24
CA VAL A 73 10.89 -2.72 16.79
C VAL A 73 10.96 -4.21 16.47
N LYS A 74 11.98 -4.91 16.96
CA LYS A 74 12.14 -6.35 16.78
C LYS A 74 10.93 -7.11 17.33
N LYS A 75 10.55 -6.81 18.58
CA LYS A 75 9.44 -7.50 19.23
C LYS A 75 8.11 -7.28 18.51
N PHE A 76 7.85 -6.07 18.03
CA PHE A 76 6.65 -5.76 17.27
C PHE A 76 6.59 -6.57 15.97
N VAL A 77 7.69 -6.60 15.20
CA VAL A 77 7.78 -7.31 13.92
C VAL A 77 7.63 -8.82 14.13
N GLU A 78 8.30 -9.40 15.14
CA GLU A 78 8.15 -10.80 15.53
C GLU A 78 6.69 -11.13 15.83
N LYS A 79 6.03 -10.31 16.67
CA LYS A 79 4.63 -10.50 17.03
C LYS A 79 3.70 -10.40 15.83
N ALA A 80 3.86 -9.40 14.97
CA ALA A 80 3.05 -9.28 13.76
C ALA A 80 3.22 -10.51 12.85
N SER A 81 4.43 -11.04 12.70
CA SER A 81 4.72 -12.26 11.95
C SER A 81 4.04 -13.47 12.59
N GLU A 82 4.18 -13.68 13.91
CA GLU A 82 3.54 -14.76 14.68
C GLU A 82 2.00 -14.75 14.51
N HIS A 83 1.38 -13.56 14.43
CA HIS A 83 -0.06 -13.39 14.19
C HIS A 83 -0.46 -13.49 12.70
N GLY A 84 0.49 -13.83 11.81
CA GLY A 84 0.21 -14.17 10.42
C GLY A 84 0.36 -13.03 9.43
N MET A 85 1.09 -11.96 9.78
CA MET A 85 1.48 -10.95 8.80
C MET A 85 2.36 -11.57 7.72
N GLY A 86 1.89 -11.54 6.48
CA GLY A 86 2.56 -12.16 5.33
C GLY A 86 3.50 -11.24 4.58
N VAL A 87 3.24 -9.93 4.57
CA VAL A 87 4.05 -8.94 3.85
C VAL A 87 4.29 -7.71 4.72
N PHE A 88 5.55 -7.40 4.99
CA PHE A 88 5.96 -6.16 5.64
C PHE A 88 6.42 -5.16 4.57
N ARG A 89 5.61 -4.13 4.31
CA ARG A 89 5.96 -2.98 3.49
C ARG A 89 6.60 -1.92 4.38
N ILE A 90 7.93 -1.83 4.33
CA ILE A 90 8.73 -1.01 5.25
C ILE A 90 9.19 0.26 4.55
N PHE A 91 8.85 1.42 5.12
CA PHE A 91 9.20 2.71 4.55
C PHE A 91 9.70 3.71 5.61
N ASP A 92 10.41 4.71 5.14
CA ASP A 92 10.72 5.94 5.85
C ASP A 92 10.37 7.14 4.99
N ALA A 93 9.64 8.12 5.53
CA ALA A 93 9.15 9.27 4.76
C ALA A 93 10.27 10.13 4.15
N LEU A 94 11.47 10.08 4.73
CA LEU A 94 12.65 10.81 4.28
C LEU A 94 13.63 9.95 3.48
N ASN A 95 13.27 8.69 3.19
CA ASN A 95 14.14 7.72 2.50
C ASN A 95 15.47 7.44 3.21
N ASP A 96 15.50 7.54 4.53
CA ASP A 96 16.69 7.23 5.32
C ASP A 96 16.76 5.71 5.60
N VAL A 97 17.65 5.01 4.89
CA VAL A 97 17.83 3.56 5.05
C VAL A 97 18.25 3.14 6.46
N ARG A 98 18.83 4.05 7.26
CA ARG A 98 19.18 3.77 8.66
C ARG A 98 17.94 3.48 9.49
N ASN A 99 16.84 4.18 9.23
CA ASN A 99 15.55 3.99 9.90
C ASN A 99 14.82 2.71 9.45
N LEU A 100 15.23 2.09 8.35
CA LEU A 100 14.64 0.85 7.83
C LEU A 100 15.34 -0.40 8.34
N LYS A 101 16.63 -0.29 8.68
CA LYS A 101 17.54 -1.42 8.92
C LYS A 101 17.04 -2.39 9.99
N THR A 102 16.62 -1.88 11.15
CA THR A 102 16.18 -2.74 12.26
C THR A 102 14.91 -3.50 11.90
N ALA A 103 13.93 -2.84 11.26
CA ALA A 103 12.69 -3.46 10.87
C ALA A 103 12.88 -4.50 9.75
N ILE A 104 13.71 -4.20 8.73
CA ILE A 104 14.06 -5.13 7.65
C ILE A 104 14.73 -6.38 8.24
N ASN A 105 15.76 -6.21 9.05
CA ASN A 105 16.49 -7.33 9.66
C ASN A 105 15.58 -8.18 10.56
N ALA A 106 14.69 -7.55 11.32
CA ALA A 106 13.74 -8.26 12.16
C ALA A 106 12.78 -9.12 11.32
N ALA A 107 12.22 -8.55 10.24
CA ALA A 107 11.30 -9.26 9.35
C ALA A 107 11.98 -10.42 8.62
N LEU A 108 13.20 -10.23 8.13
CA LEU A 108 14.01 -11.29 7.51
C LEU A 108 14.35 -12.43 8.48
N GLY A 109 14.48 -12.11 9.78
CA GLY A 109 14.77 -13.08 10.84
C GLY A 109 13.56 -13.85 11.36
N CYS A 110 12.34 -13.52 10.98
CA CYS A 110 11.12 -14.19 11.43
C CYS A 110 11.04 -15.63 10.95
N LYS A 111 10.58 -16.55 11.82
CA LYS A 111 10.44 -17.99 11.52
C LYS A 111 9.40 -18.25 10.41
N GLU A 112 8.36 -17.45 10.36
CA GLU A 112 7.25 -17.50 9.40
C GLU A 112 7.67 -17.06 7.99
N LYS A 113 8.87 -16.51 7.84
CA LYS A 113 9.46 -16.03 6.58
C LYS A 113 8.53 -15.11 5.79
N PRO A 114 8.06 -14.01 6.37
CA PRO A 114 7.22 -13.06 5.66
C PRO A 114 7.97 -12.44 4.47
N HIS A 115 7.21 -11.96 3.49
CA HIS A 115 7.79 -11.17 2.40
C HIS A 115 8.18 -9.78 2.91
N VAL A 116 9.42 -9.38 2.68
CA VAL A 116 9.96 -8.08 3.10
C VAL A 116 10.08 -7.17 1.89
N GLN A 117 9.29 -6.11 1.89
CA GLN A 117 9.25 -5.12 0.82
C GLN A 117 9.82 -3.80 1.33
N GLY A 118 10.90 -3.32 0.74
CA GLY A 118 11.46 -1.99 1.00
C GLY A 118 10.78 -0.94 0.13
N CYS A 119 10.52 0.25 0.68
CA CYS A 119 9.93 1.33 -0.11
C CYS A 119 10.94 2.43 -0.41
N LEU A 120 10.86 2.94 -1.64
CA LEU A 120 11.29 4.29 -1.95
C LEU A 120 10.06 5.22 -1.90
N VAL A 121 10.12 6.27 -1.12
CA VAL A 121 9.09 7.30 -1.07
C VAL A 121 9.33 8.30 -2.18
N TYR A 122 8.40 8.35 -3.14
CA TYR A 122 8.52 9.27 -4.26
C TYR A 122 8.20 10.71 -3.83
N THR A 123 9.08 11.63 -4.14
CA THR A 123 8.93 13.06 -3.86
C THR A 123 9.60 13.89 -4.94
N LEU A 124 9.24 15.17 -5.04
CA LEU A 124 9.79 16.10 -6.00
C LEU A 124 10.69 17.11 -5.32
N SER A 125 11.94 17.18 -5.74
CA SER A 125 12.86 18.26 -5.38
C SER A 125 14.05 18.26 -6.36
N PRO A 126 14.89 19.29 -6.37
CA PRO A 126 16.11 19.32 -7.20
C PRO A 126 17.09 18.16 -6.90
N TYR A 127 16.95 17.51 -5.73
CA TYR A 127 17.82 16.42 -5.29
C TYR A 127 17.26 15.02 -5.54
N HIS A 128 15.94 14.89 -5.76
CA HIS A 128 15.26 13.62 -5.95
C HIS A 128 15.07 13.31 -7.44
N THR A 129 16.14 12.80 -8.06
CA THR A 129 16.14 12.34 -9.45
C THR A 129 15.83 10.84 -9.52
N ASN A 130 15.50 10.34 -10.71
CA ASN A 130 15.29 8.90 -10.91
C ASN A 130 16.53 8.07 -10.56
N GLU A 131 17.73 8.61 -10.77
CA GLU A 131 19.01 7.97 -10.42
C GLU A 131 19.15 7.80 -8.91
N VAL A 132 18.76 8.81 -8.11
CA VAL A 132 18.75 8.73 -6.64
C VAL A 132 17.78 7.63 -6.16
N PHE A 133 16.61 7.52 -6.78
CA PHE A 133 15.65 6.46 -6.46
C PHE A 133 16.16 5.08 -6.86
N VAL A 134 16.88 4.96 -7.98
CA VAL A 134 17.52 3.70 -8.38
C VAL A 134 18.60 3.29 -7.37
N ASP A 135 19.45 4.22 -6.94
CA ASP A 135 20.50 3.93 -5.96
C ASP A 135 19.92 3.56 -4.58
N LEU A 136 18.85 4.21 -4.16
CA LEU A 136 18.11 3.82 -2.96
C LEU A 136 17.57 2.39 -3.07
N SER A 137 16.99 2.06 -4.22
CA SER A 137 16.39 0.74 -4.46
C SER A 137 17.45 -0.37 -4.48
N LYS A 138 18.65 -0.11 -5.03
CA LYS A 138 19.79 -1.04 -4.92
C LYS A 138 20.17 -1.31 -3.47
N LYS A 139 20.22 -0.26 -2.63
CA LYS A 139 20.49 -0.43 -1.20
C LYS A 139 19.42 -1.29 -0.51
N LEU A 140 18.15 -1.12 -0.86
CA LEU A 140 17.06 -1.97 -0.33
C LEU A 140 17.24 -3.44 -0.75
N GLN A 141 17.61 -3.70 -2.01
CA GLN A 141 17.93 -5.04 -2.49
C GLN A 141 19.14 -5.62 -1.74
N GLU A 142 20.21 -4.84 -1.56
CA GLU A 142 21.42 -5.24 -0.80
C GLU A 142 21.11 -5.52 0.68
N MET A 143 20.11 -4.86 1.26
CA MET A 143 19.63 -5.12 2.61
C MET A 143 18.82 -6.43 2.72
N GLY A 144 18.57 -7.12 1.60
CA GLY A 144 17.86 -8.39 1.54
C GLY A 144 16.35 -8.26 1.33
N CYS A 145 15.83 -7.09 0.94
CA CYS A 145 14.41 -6.96 0.60
C CYS A 145 14.06 -7.88 -0.58
N HIS A 146 12.90 -8.52 -0.51
CA HIS A 146 12.41 -9.43 -1.53
C HIS A 146 11.73 -8.71 -2.71
N SER A 147 11.33 -7.45 -2.51
CA SER A 147 10.81 -6.55 -3.54
C SER A 147 11.00 -5.09 -3.14
N VAL A 148 10.86 -4.19 -4.11
CA VAL A 148 10.86 -2.73 -3.88
C VAL A 148 9.51 -2.16 -4.25
N CYS A 149 8.98 -1.24 -3.42
CA CYS A 149 7.78 -0.47 -3.72
C CYS A 149 8.12 0.98 -4.01
N ILE A 150 7.72 1.48 -5.17
CA ILE A 150 7.64 2.92 -5.43
C ILE A 150 6.40 3.42 -4.69
N LYS A 151 6.60 4.21 -3.63
CA LYS A 151 5.51 4.71 -2.79
C LYS A 151 5.26 6.18 -3.04
N ASP A 152 4.28 6.48 -3.88
CA ASP A 152 3.83 7.83 -4.16
C ASP A 152 2.62 8.19 -3.27
N MET A 153 2.92 8.76 -2.10
CA MET A 153 1.92 9.07 -1.07
C MET A 153 1.05 10.28 -1.39
N SER A 154 1.42 11.08 -2.39
CA SER A 154 0.74 12.34 -2.70
C SER A 154 0.18 12.39 -4.13
N GLY A 155 0.35 11.33 -4.92
CA GLY A 155 -0.09 11.31 -6.32
C GLY A 155 0.74 12.21 -7.23
N LEU A 156 2.05 12.34 -6.96
CA LEU A 156 2.96 13.25 -7.69
C LEU A 156 3.55 12.64 -8.95
N LEU A 157 3.60 11.31 -9.01
CA LEU A 157 4.30 10.58 -10.06
C LEU A 157 3.52 10.65 -11.37
N LYS A 158 4.06 11.46 -12.30
CA LYS A 158 3.47 11.65 -13.62
C LYS A 158 3.69 10.41 -14.50
N PRO A 159 2.78 10.09 -15.45
CA PRO A 159 2.82 8.85 -16.23
C PRO A 159 4.15 8.58 -16.94
N TYR A 160 4.70 9.54 -17.67
CA TYR A 160 5.96 9.36 -18.39
C TYR A 160 7.20 9.33 -17.49
N VAL A 161 7.14 9.97 -16.32
CA VAL A 161 8.18 9.86 -15.30
C VAL A 161 8.16 8.48 -14.66
N ALA A 162 6.97 7.91 -14.43
CA ALA A 162 6.82 6.54 -13.96
C ALA A 162 7.40 5.53 -14.95
N GLU A 163 7.13 5.71 -16.24
CA GLU A 163 7.68 4.87 -17.31
C GLU A 163 9.22 4.86 -17.28
N ASP A 164 9.87 6.05 -17.22
CA ASP A 164 11.32 6.15 -17.14
C ASP A 164 11.88 5.53 -15.86
N LEU A 165 11.28 5.86 -14.71
CA LEU A 165 11.72 5.31 -13.41
C LEU A 165 11.62 3.79 -13.37
N VAL A 166 10.50 3.21 -13.81
CA VAL A 166 10.31 1.76 -13.82
C VAL A 166 11.31 1.08 -14.76
N LYS A 167 11.53 1.60 -15.97
CA LYS A 167 12.55 1.08 -16.90
C LYS A 167 13.95 1.06 -16.28
N LYS A 168 14.34 2.15 -15.60
CA LYS A 168 15.64 2.24 -14.91
C LYS A 168 15.74 1.25 -13.74
N LEU A 169 14.68 1.10 -12.95
CA LEU A 169 14.64 0.14 -11.86
C LEU A 169 14.70 -1.31 -12.37
N LYS A 170 13.94 -1.65 -13.41
CA LYS A 170 13.98 -2.99 -14.04
C LYS A 170 15.35 -3.34 -14.62
N ALA A 171 16.08 -2.35 -15.10
CA ALA A 171 17.46 -2.54 -15.58
C ALA A 171 18.49 -2.68 -14.45
N ALA A 172 18.16 -2.23 -13.23
CA ALA A 172 19.11 -2.12 -12.12
C ALA A 172 18.89 -3.14 -11.00
N LEU A 173 17.72 -3.78 -10.93
CA LEU A 173 17.30 -4.68 -9.85
C LEU A 173 16.94 -6.05 -10.39
N ASP A 174 17.24 -7.08 -9.59
CA ASP A 174 16.87 -8.48 -9.86
C ASP A 174 15.58 -8.89 -9.13
N ILE A 175 15.01 -8.00 -8.30
CA ILE A 175 13.82 -8.24 -7.49
C ILE A 175 12.59 -7.52 -8.06
N PRO A 176 11.36 -8.01 -7.77
CA PRO A 176 10.13 -7.40 -8.26
C PRO A 176 9.95 -5.96 -7.81
N ILE A 177 9.28 -5.18 -8.65
CA ILE A 177 8.92 -3.77 -8.41
C ILE A 177 7.41 -3.67 -8.29
N GLN A 178 6.96 -3.03 -7.21
CA GLN A 178 5.57 -2.67 -6.99
C GLN A 178 5.39 -1.16 -7.06
N LEU A 179 4.27 -0.69 -7.59
CA LEU A 179 3.91 0.72 -7.61
C LEU A 179 2.65 0.97 -6.80
N HIS A 180 2.76 1.90 -5.85
CA HIS A 180 1.68 2.45 -5.06
C HIS A 180 1.58 3.95 -5.31
N THR A 181 0.44 4.45 -5.76
CA THR A 181 0.18 5.88 -5.88
C THR A 181 -1.20 6.25 -5.37
N HIS A 182 -1.31 7.42 -4.71
CA HIS A 182 -2.59 8.02 -4.37
C HIS A 182 -3.19 8.72 -5.59
N TYR A 183 -4.50 8.79 -5.65
CA TYR A 183 -5.22 9.34 -6.81
C TYR A 183 -5.48 10.85 -6.72
N THR A 184 -4.93 11.51 -5.74
CA THR A 184 -5.20 12.93 -5.38
C THR A 184 -5.04 13.89 -6.56
N SER A 185 -4.03 13.68 -7.41
CA SER A 185 -3.79 14.48 -8.63
C SER A 185 -4.64 14.07 -9.83
N GLY A 186 -5.30 12.91 -9.78
CA GLY A 186 -6.01 12.32 -10.92
C GLY A 186 -5.13 11.53 -11.90
N PHE A 187 -3.82 11.46 -11.70
CA PHE A 187 -2.91 10.75 -12.63
C PHE A 187 -2.91 9.23 -12.44
N GLY A 188 -3.32 8.72 -11.28
CA GLY A 188 -3.04 7.38 -10.81
C GLY A 188 -3.22 6.27 -11.85
N SER A 189 -4.38 6.19 -12.53
CA SER A 189 -4.61 5.15 -13.55
C SER A 189 -3.72 5.31 -14.78
N MET A 190 -3.45 6.53 -15.22
CA MET A 190 -2.54 6.81 -16.34
C MET A 190 -1.09 6.47 -15.97
N THR A 191 -0.69 6.77 -14.74
CA THR A 191 0.61 6.43 -14.18
C THR A 191 0.80 4.93 -14.11
N TYR A 192 -0.23 4.18 -13.66
CA TYR A 192 -0.17 2.73 -13.63
C TYR A 192 -0.08 2.12 -15.02
N LEU A 193 -0.85 2.61 -15.98
CA LEU A 193 -0.79 2.10 -17.34
C LEU A 193 0.64 2.25 -17.92
N LYS A 194 1.26 3.41 -17.74
CA LYS A 194 2.63 3.65 -18.20
C LYS A 194 3.68 2.83 -17.45
N ALA A 195 3.50 2.62 -16.16
CA ALA A 195 4.37 1.75 -15.37
C ALA A 195 4.24 0.27 -15.77
N ILE A 196 3.02 -0.19 -16.08
CA ILE A 196 2.75 -1.56 -16.54
C ILE A 196 3.42 -1.79 -17.91
N GLU A 197 3.27 -0.87 -18.86
CA GLU A 197 3.97 -0.91 -20.15
C GLU A 197 5.49 -0.93 -19.99
N ALA A 198 6.02 -0.30 -18.93
CA ALA A 198 7.45 -0.29 -18.59
C ALA A 198 7.93 -1.54 -17.85
N GLY A 199 7.02 -2.45 -17.45
CA GLY A 199 7.35 -3.73 -16.83
C GLY A 199 7.28 -3.76 -15.31
N VAL A 200 6.51 -2.88 -14.65
CA VAL A 200 6.23 -3.02 -13.22
C VAL A 200 5.52 -4.35 -12.94
N ASP A 201 5.91 -5.02 -11.85
CA ASP A 201 5.42 -6.37 -11.58
C ASP A 201 4.07 -6.38 -10.86
N THR A 202 3.79 -5.36 -10.04
CA THR A 202 2.56 -5.27 -9.24
C THR A 202 2.14 -3.81 -9.06
N VAL A 203 0.84 -3.55 -9.02
CA VAL A 203 0.27 -2.23 -8.70
C VAL A 203 -0.75 -2.33 -7.58
N ASP A 204 -0.83 -1.32 -6.72
CA ASP A 204 -1.81 -1.24 -5.65
C ASP A 204 -3.10 -0.58 -6.14
N CYS A 205 -4.21 -1.25 -5.95
CA CYS A 205 -5.53 -0.73 -6.27
C CYS A 205 -6.46 -0.81 -5.06
N ALA A 206 -7.56 -0.09 -5.11
CA ALA A 206 -8.63 -0.17 -4.12
C ALA A 206 -9.95 -0.61 -4.78
N LEU A 207 -10.80 -1.28 -4.02
CA LEU A 207 -12.14 -1.64 -4.47
C LEU A 207 -12.93 -0.38 -4.84
N SER A 208 -13.73 -0.45 -5.91
CA SER A 208 -14.43 0.70 -6.49
C SER A 208 -15.14 1.62 -5.48
N PRO A 209 -15.81 1.12 -4.43
CA PRO A 209 -16.47 2.00 -3.46
C PRO A 209 -15.51 2.90 -2.66
N PHE A 210 -14.25 2.47 -2.50
CA PHE A 210 -13.22 3.18 -1.72
C PHE A 210 -12.02 3.63 -2.56
N ALA A 211 -12.09 3.49 -3.88
CA ALA A 211 -11.06 3.92 -4.80
C ALA A 211 -11.13 5.42 -5.10
N LEU A 212 -10.11 5.94 -5.78
CA LEU A 212 -9.95 7.33 -6.23
C LEU A 212 -9.72 8.32 -5.08
N ASP A 213 -9.78 9.61 -5.36
CA ASP A 213 -9.56 10.71 -4.40
C ASP A 213 -8.21 10.55 -3.67
N THR A 214 -8.21 10.47 -2.35
CA THR A 214 -7.00 10.22 -1.54
C THR A 214 -6.61 8.74 -1.44
N SER A 215 -7.38 7.84 -2.07
CA SER A 215 -7.11 6.41 -2.16
C SER A 215 -6.31 6.07 -3.43
N GLN A 216 -6.40 4.86 -3.93
CA GLN A 216 -5.67 4.34 -5.08
C GLN A 216 -6.58 4.22 -6.31
N PRO A 217 -6.02 3.93 -7.50
CA PRO A 217 -6.81 3.56 -8.68
C PRO A 217 -7.78 2.41 -8.39
N CYS A 218 -8.92 2.44 -9.09
CA CYS A 218 -9.96 1.43 -8.94
C CYS A 218 -9.51 0.07 -9.50
N THR A 219 -9.59 -0.98 -8.70
CA THR A 219 -9.21 -2.35 -9.06
C THR A 219 -9.99 -2.83 -10.28
N GLU A 220 -11.31 -2.75 -10.25
CA GLU A 220 -12.18 -3.26 -11.31
C GLU A 220 -11.94 -2.52 -12.63
N THR A 221 -11.62 -1.23 -12.56
CA THR A 221 -11.27 -0.42 -13.74
C THR A 221 -9.93 -0.85 -14.33
N MET A 222 -8.92 -1.06 -13.48
CA MET A 222 -7.60 -1.50 -13.95
C MET A 222 -7.66 -2.91 -14.55
N VAL A 223 -8.38 -3.84 -13.94
CA VAL A 223 -8.58 -5.18 -14.48
C VAL A 223 -9.28 -5.11 -15.84
N ALA A 224 -10.37 -4.33 -15.98
CA ALA A 224 -11.07 -4.16 -17.24
C ALA A 224 -10.21 -3.52 -18.34
N ALA A 225 -9.37 -2.55 -17.97
CA ALA A 225 -8.50 -1.87 -18.93
C ALA A 225 -7.38 -2.78 -19.47
N LEU A 226 -6.97 -3.79 -18.70
CA LEU A 226 -5.91 -4.73 -19.07
C LEU A 226 -6.42 -6.02 -19.70
N GLU A 227 -7.73 -6.30 -19.60
CA GLU A 227 -8.38 -7.51 -20.15
C GLU A 227 -8.09 -7.65 -21.63
N GLY A 228 -7.64 -8.84 -22.07
CA GLY A 228 -7.31 -9.14 -23.46
C GLY A 228 -6.05 -8.47 -24.01
N THR A 229 -5.26 -7.79 -23.16
CA THR A 229 -3.95 -7.22 -23.52
C THR A 229 -2.81 -8.15 -23.09
N PRO A 230 -1.55 -7.90 -23.53
CA PRO A 230 -0.38 -8.64 -23.01
C PRO A 230 -0.18 -8.49 -21.48
N TYR A 231 -0.90 -7.58 -20.84
CA TYR A 231 -0.84 -7.28 -19.40
C TYR A 231 -2.07 -7.78 -18.65
N ASP A 232 -2.86 -8.65 -19.26
CA ASP A 232 -4.06 -9.21 -18.63
C ASP A 232 -3.72 -9.88 -17.32
N THR A 233 -4.44 -9.48 -16.27
CA THR A 233 -4.20 -9.97 -14.91
C THR A 233 -4.77 -11.37 -14.66
N GLY A 234 -5.67 -11.82 -15.51
CA GLY A 234 -6.43 -13.06 -15.32
C GLY A 234 -7.41 -13.03 -14.14
N LEU A 235 -7.61 -11.88 -13.48
CA LEU A 235 -8.54 -11.75 -12.37
C LEU A 235 -10.00 -11.69 -12.87
N ASP A 236 -10.88 -12.44 -12.21
CA ASP A 236 -12.32 -12.45 -12.56
C ASP A 236 -13.02 -11.18 -12.04
N ARG A 237 -13.21 -10.21 -12.94
CA ARG A 237 -13.92 -8.96 -12.63
C ARG A 237 -15.38 -9.18 -12.25
N GLN A 238 -16.03 -10.23 -12.75
CA GLN A 238 -17.42 -10.52 -12.38
C GLN A 238 -17.52 -10.99 -10.92
N ALA A 239 -16.54 -11.76 -10.46
CA ALA A 239 -16.46 -12.17 -9.06
C ALA A 239 -16.23 -10.96 -8.10
N MET A 240 -15.72 -9.84 -8.59
CA MET A 240 -15.56 -8.60 -7.79
C MET A 240 -16.90 -7.86 -7.58
N THR A 241 -17.87 -8.03 -8.47
CA THR A 241 -19.16 -7.29 -8.45
C THR A 241 -19.93 -7.42 -7.12
N PRO A 242 -20.15 -8.63 -6.55
CA PRO A 242 -20.86 -8.75 -5.26
C PRO A 242 -20.06 -8.13 -4.12
N ILE A 243 -18.73 -8.18 -4.17
CA ILE A 243 -17.84 -7.56 -3.17
C ILE A 243 -18.00 -6.03 -3.22
N ALA A 244 -17.90 -5.44 -4.40
CA ALA A 244 -18.09 -4.01 -4.59
C ALA A 244 -19.49 -3.54 -4.17
N LYS A 245 -20.53 -4.29 -4.49
CA LYS A 245 -21.91 -3.99 -4.06
C LYS A 245 -22.06 -3.98 -2.54
N HIS A 246 -21.48 -4.97 -1.87
CA HIS A 246 -21.50 -5.03 -0.40
C HIS A 246 -20.81 -3.80 0.22
N PHE A 247 -19.60 -3.50 -0.21
CA PHE A 247 -18.84 -2.36 0.33
C PHE A 247 -19.42 -1.00 -0.09
N LEU A 248 -20.12 -0.90 -1.21
CA LEU A 248 -20.89 0.30 -1.54
C LEU A 248 -22.00 0.55 -0.51
N GLN A 249 -22.71 -0.50 -0.11
CA GLN A 249 -23.72 -0.39 0.95
C GLN A 249 -23.08 0.01 2.28
N VAL A 250 -21.98 -0.63 2.66
CA VAL A 250 -21.22 -0.27 3.88
C VAL A 250 -20.80 1.20 3.85
N LYS A 251 -20.28 1.69 2.72
CA LYS A 251 -19.91 3.11 2.57
C LYS A 251 -21.10 4.04 2.76
N GLN A 252 -22.26 3.72 2.15
CA GLN A 252 -23.48 4.51 2.28
C GLN A 252 -23.98 4.57 3.73
N ASP A 253 -23.94 3.44 4.43
CA ASP A 253 -24.34 3.34 5.83
C ASP A 253 -23.43 4.19 6.73
N LEU A 254 -22.10 4.10 6.53
CA LEU A 254 -21.13 4.90 7.27
C LEU A 254 -21.29 6.42 7.00
N ILE A 255 -21.51 6.81 5.75
CA ILE A 255 -21.78 8.21 5.38
C ILE A 255 -23.01 8.73 6.12
N LYS A 256 -24.06 7.94 6.16
CA LYS A 256 -25.31 8.31 6.84
C LYS A 256 -25.15 8.34 8.36
N GLU A 257 -24.51 7.32 8.94
CA GLU A 257 -24.34 7.17 10.39
C GLU A 257 -23.47 8.29 10.98
N PHE A 258 -22.36 8.61 10.31
CA PHE A 258 -21.39 9.59 10.79
C PHE A 258 -21.53 10.96 10.13
N ASN A 259 -22.57 11.17 9.30
CA ASN A 259 -22.80 12.43 8.55
C ASN A 259 -21.54 12.88 7.79
N LEU A 260 -20.84 11.93 7.15
CA LEU A 260 -19.60 12.22 6.44
C LEU A 260 -19.91 13.03 5.17
N LYS A 261 -19.12 14.06 4.92
CA LYS A 261 -19.15 14.78 3.63
C LYS A 261 -18.25 13.99 2.67
N GLY A 262 -18.83 13.56 1.55
CA GLY A 262 -18.05 13.00 0.45
C GLY A 262 -17.30 14.12 -0.26
N TYR A 263 -15.99 14.06 -0.29
CA TYR A 263 -15.16 14.89 -1.15
C TYR A 263 -14.60 13.97 -2.24
N PHE A 264 -14.83 14.32 -3.49
CA PHE A 264 -14.30 13.64 -4.67
C PHE A 264 -13.70 14.67 -5.62
N ASP A 265 -12.84 15.53 -5.09
CA ASP A 265 -12.17 16.53 -5.90
C ASP A 265 -10.77 16.10 -6.26
N VAL A 266 -10.57 15.83 -7.56
CA VAL A 266 -9.24 15.70 -8.10
C VAL A 266 -8.58 17.07 -8.11
N ASN A 267 -7.44 17.21 -7.44
CA ASN A 267 -6.68 18.44 -7.38
C ASN A 267 -5.26 18.27 -7.97
N PRO A 268 -5.04 18.60 -9.25
CA PRO A 268 -3.71 18.48 -9.85
C PRO A 268 -2.66 19.42 -9.23
N ASN A 269 -3.08 20.47 -8.49
CA ASN A 269 -2.16 21.38 -7.81
C ASN A 269 -1.48 20.75 -6.59
N VAL A 270 -1.90 19.55 -6.18
CA VAL A 270 -1.18 18.79 -5.13
C VAL A 270 0.30 18.60 -5.46
N ILE A 271 0.68 18.64 -6.74
CA ILE A 271 2.06 18.56 -7.21
C ILE A 271 2.91 19.72 -6.62
N ASP A 272 2.32 20.87 -6.44
CA ASP A 272 3.00 22.07 -5.91
C ASP A 272 3.15 22.01 -4.38
N PHE A 273 2.23 21.36 -3.69
CA PHE A 273 2.19 21.29 -2.22
C PHE A 273 2.71 19.98 -1.64
N GLN A 274 2.71 18.90 -2.41
CA GLN A 274 3.24 17.57 -2.06
C GLN A 274 2.69 17.00 -0.74
N ILE A 275 1.44 17.30 -0.40
CA ILE A 275 0.80 16.80 0.83
C ILE A 275 0.36 15.35 0.61
N PRO A 276 0.77 14.38 1.47
CA PRO A 276 0.32 13.01 1.39
C PRO A 276 -1.22 12.91 1.50
N GLY A 277 -1.84 12.16 0.57
CA GLY A 277 -3.30 12.02 0.51
C GLY A 277 -3.91 11.54 1.83
N GLY A 278 -3.28 10.57 2.52
CA GLY A 278 -3.73 10.08 3.82
C GLY A 278 -3.59 11.08 4.98
N MET A 279 -2.94 12.24 4.78
CA MET A 279 -2.82 13.29 5.79
C MET A 279 -3.76 14.47 5.56
N LEU A 280 -4.39 14.57 4.39
CA LEU A 280 -5.27 15.71 4.06
C LEU A 280 -6.40 15.86 5.06
N SER A 281 -7.02 14.78 5.50
CA SER A 281 -8.09 14.80 6.50
C SER A 281 -7.62 15.30 7.88
N ASN A 282 -6.36 15.05 8.24
CA ASN A 282 -5.78 15.48 9.51
C ASN A 282 -5.35 16.94 9.49
N LEU A 283 -5.12 17.52 8.31
CA LEU A 283 -4.73 18.92 8.14
C LEU A 283 -5.94 19.85 7.97
N ALA A 284 -7.10 19.28 7.60
CA ALA A 284 -8.35 20.03 7.40
C ALA A 284 -9.16 20.22 8.70
N ASN A 285 -8.79 19.59 9.79
CA ASN A 285 -9.35 19.74 11.14
C ASN A 285 -8.42 20.58 12.02
#